data_74324c6cef9e434c850fcec9b3f90f28
#
_entry.id   74324c6cef9e434c850fcec9b3f90f28
#
_cell.length_a   1.000
_cell.length_b   1.000
_cell.length_c   1.000
_cell.angle_alpha   90.00
_cell.angle_beta   90.00
_cell.angle_gamma   90.00
#
_symmetry.space_group_name_H-M   'P 1'
#
loop_
_entity.id
_entity.type
_entity.pdbx_description
1 polymer ?
#
loop_
_entity_poly.entity_id
_entity_poly.type
_entity_poly.pdbx_seq_one_letter_code
_entity_poly.pdbx_strand_id
1 'polypeptide(L)'
;MSGKSDFKRVLLKISGEALMGENAYGIDVSTVDRIAAEVRQAIECGFELCLVIGGGNIFRGLSGAAGGMDRSSADYMGMLATVMNALAMQNALERQDIP
;
A
#
# COMPACT_ATOMS: atom_id res chain seq x y z
N MET A 1 21.92 9.80 20.22
CA MET A 1 21.60 9.64 19.65
C MET A 1 21.45 9.30 19.46
N SER A 2 21.95 9.36 19.37
CA SER A 2 21.83 9.06 18.81
C SER A 2 21.24 8.82 18.34
N GLY A 3 21.06 8.79 18.93
CA GLY A 3 20.09 8.15 18.27
C GLY A 3 20.09 8.46 16.99
N LYS A 4 20.93 8.80 16.87
CA LYS A 4 21.05 9.07 15.58
C LYS A 4 21.12 7.83 14.84
N SER A 5 20.15 7.61 14.09
CA SER A 5 20.14 6.48 13.21
C SER A 5 21.04 6.74 12.03
N ASP A 6 21.75 5.71 11.63
CA ASP A 6 22.50 5.80 10.40
C ASP A 6 21.61 5.66 9.17
N PHE A 7 20.36 5.23 9.39
CA PHE A 7 19.42 5.02 8.30
C PHE A 7 18.35 6.09 8.33
N LYS A 8 18.43 7.03 7.41
CA LYS A 8 17.39 8.03 7.26
C LYS A 8 16.36 7.62 6.25
N ARG A 9 16.74 6.78 5.31
CA ARG A 9 15.86 6.37 4.22
C ARG A 9 15.57 4.90 4.36
N VAL A 10 14.30 4.55 4.42
CA VAL A 10 13.85 3.20 4.67
C VAL A 10 12.84 2.82 3.61
N LEU A 11 12.99 1.60 3.08
CA LEU A 11 12.00 1.05 2.16
C LEU A 11 11.08 0.15 2.95
N LEU A 12 9.79 0.45 2.90
CA LEU A 12 8.77 -0.32 3.59
C LEU A 12 7.88 -1.01 2.57
N LYS A 13 7.81 -2.32 2.64
CA LYS A 13 6.97 -3.09 1.75
C LYS A 13 5.68 -3.44 2.45
N ILE A 14 4.56 -3.13 1.81
CA ILE A 14 3.22 -3.41 2.34
C ILE A 14 2.52 -4.32 1.36
N SER A 15 2.11 -5.50 1.81
CA SER A 15 1.35 -6.40 0.94
C SER A 15 -0.03 -5.81 0.70
N GLY A 16 -0.60 -6.11 -0.48
CA GLY A 16 -1.94 -5.62 -0.78
C GLY A 16 -2.97 -6.14 0.21
N GLU A 17 -2.78 -7.36 0.70
CA GLU A 17 -3.71 -7.93 1.67
C GLU A 17 -3.79 -7.12 2.96
N ALA A 18 -2.74 -6.39 3.31
CA ALA A 18 -2.77 -5.55 4.50
C ALA A 18 -3.80 -4.44 4.40
N LEU A 19 -4.24 -4.09 3.19
CA LEU A 19 -5.21 -3.01 2.97
C LEU A 19 -6.64 -3.49 3.01
N MET A 20 -6.88 -4.79 3.13
CA MET A 20 -8.23 -5.34 3.11
C MET A 20 -8.96 -5.19 4.44
N GLY A 21 -8.23 -4.99 5.53
CA GLY A 21 -8.82 -5.08 6.84
C GLY A 21 -9.35 -6.48 7.06
N GLU A 22 -10.59 -6.59 7.50
CA GLU A 22 -11.21 -7.88 7.71
C GLU A 22 -12.04 -8.34 6.51
N ASN A 23 -11.98 -7.61 5.42
CA ASN A 23 -12.72 -7.97 4.22
C ASN A 23 -11.97 -9.03 3.44
N ALA A 24 -12.69 -9.74 2.56
CA ALA A 24 -12.09 -10.79 1.75
C ALA A 24 -11.25 -10.24 0.60
N TYR A 25 -11.50 -9.02 0.20
CA TYR A 25 -10.77 -8.36 -0.88
C TYR A 25 -11.05 -6.85 -0.82
N GLY A 26 -10.34 -6.11 -1.66
CA GLY A 26 -10.59 -4.68 -1.80
C GLY A 26 -9.78 -3.85 -0.83
N ILE A 27 -10.20 -2.62 -0.65
CA ILE A 27 -9.53 -1.63 0.17
C ILE A 27 -10.45 -1.23 1.30
N ASP A 28 -9.94 -1.35 2.52
CA ASP A 28 -10.66 -0.88 3.71
C ASP A 28 -10.09 0.49 4.09
N VAL A 29 -10.90 1.53 3.93
CA VAL A 29 -10.41 2.90 4.09
C VAL A 29 -9.88 3.14 5.50
N SER A 30 -10.57 2.64 6.53
CA SER A 30 -10.11 2.86 7.89
C SER A 30 -8.78 2.17 8.16
N THR A 31 -8.54 1.00 7.54
CA THR A 31 -7.26 0.32 7.66
C THR A 31 -6.16 1.12 6.98
N VAL A 32 -6.43 1.63 5.78
CA VAL A 32 -5.45 2.45 5.06
C VAL A 32 -5.14 3.71 5.85
N ASP A 33 -6.15 4.34 6.43
CA ASP A 33 -5.94 5.53 7.25
C ASP A 33 -5.08 5.24 8.48
N ARG A 34 -5.29 4.07 9.10
CA ARG A 34 -4.49 3.68 10.25
C ARG A 34 -3.03 3.48 9.86
N ILE A 35 -2.80 2.82 8.72
CA ILE A 35 -1.44 2.63 8.24
C ILE A 35 -0.79 3.97 7.91
N ALA A 36 -1.56 4.87 7.29
CA ALA A 36 -1.03 6.20 6.98
C ALA A 36 -0.63 6.95 8.24
N ALA A 37 -1.40 6.80 9.32
CA ALA A 37 -1.05 7.44 10.59
C ALA A 37 0.25 6.87 11.15
N GLU A 38 0.47 5.57 11.01
CA GLU A 38 1.73 4.97 11.45
C GLU A 38 2.89 5.45 10.61
N VAL A 39 2.69 5.61 9.30
CA VAL A 39 3.72 6.17 8.44
C VAL A 39 4.06 7.59 8.86
N ARG A 40 3.04 8.38 9.19
CA ARG A 40 3.26 9.75 9.65
C ARG A 40 4.13 9.78 10.90
N GLN A 41 3.89 8.87 11.84
CA GLN A 41 4.71 8.81 13.05
C GLN A 41 6.18 8.55 12.72
N ALA A 42 6.44 7.65 11.77
CA ALA A 42 7.81 7.37 11.37
C ALA A 42 8.47 8.59 10.73
N ILE A 43 7.72 9.32 9.92
CA ILE A 43 8.25 10.54 9.29
C ILE A 43 8.56 11.58 10.34
N GLU A 44 7.71 11.72 11.36
CA GLU A 44 7.95 12.66 12.42
C GLU A 44 9.18 12.30 13.25
N CYS A 45 9.57 11.03 13.22
CA CYS A 45 10.80 10.59 13.88
C CYS A 45 12.05 10.83 13.04
N GLY A 46 11.90 11.41 11.86
CA GLY A 46 13.02 11.76 11.02
C GLY A 46 13.35 10.81 9.88
N PHE A 47 12.52 9.78 9.68
CA PHE A 47 12.77 8.83 8.60
C PHE A 47 12.16 9.32 7.29
N GLU A 48 12.86 9.03 6.21
CA GLU A 48 12.31 9.14 4.86
C GLU A 48 11.85 7.75 4.44
N LEU A 49 10.59 7.63 4.08
CA LEU A 49 10.03 6.33 3.76
C LEU A 49 9.72 6.22 2.29
N CYS A 50 10.08 5.09 1.73
CA CYS A 50 9.69 4.71 0.38
C CYS A 50 8.77 3.51 0.54
N LEU A 51 7.54 3.63 0.04
CA LEU A 51 6.54 2.58 0.21
C LEU A 51 6.42 1.78 -1.07
N VAL A 52 6.43 0.46 -0.93
CA VAL A 52 6.17 -0.46 -2.02
C VAL A 52 4.93 -1.26 -1.64
N ILE A 53 3.89 -1.19 -2.46
CA ILE A 53 2.59 -1.76 -2.11
C ILE A 53 2.19 -2.77 -3.18
N GLY A 54 1.82 -3.96 -2.75
CA GLY A 54 1.34 -4.99 -3.66
C GLY A 54 -0.13 -4.81 -4.03
N GLY A 55 -0.64 -5.70 -4.86
CA GLY A 55 -2.00 -5.60 -5.37
C GLY A 55 -2.89 -6.81 -5.13
N GLY A 56 -2.49 -7.70 -4.22
CA GLY A 56 -3.22 -8.94 -4.00
C GLY A 56 -4.66 -8.75 -3.55
N ASN A 57 -4.93 -7.69 -2.80
CA ASN A 57 -6.29 -7.42 -2.32
C ASN A 57 -7.25 -7.15 -3.47
N ILE A 58 -6.80 -6.44 -4.51
CA ILE A 58 -7.63 -6.13 -5.67
C ILE A 58 -7.74 -7.35 -6.55
N PHE A 59 -6.60 -7.98 -6.85
CA PHE A 59 -6.57 -9.13 -7.76
C PHE A 59 -7.35 -10.30 -7.19
N ARG A 60 -7.39 -10.44 -5.86
CA ARG A 60 -8.15 -11.50 -5.22
C ARG A 60 -9.64 -11.37 -5.54
N GLY A 61 -10.17 -10.14 -5.59
CA GLY A 61 -11.55 -9.91 -5.96
C GLY A 61 -11.85 -10.17 -7.41
N LEU A 62 -10.80 -10.20 -8.25
CA LEU A 62 -10.95 -10.44 -9.68
C LEU A 62 -10.59 -11.86 -10.08
N SER A 63 -10.27 -12.73 -9.12
CA SER A 63 -9.71 -14.05 -9.44
C SER A 63 -10.64 -14.88 -10.30
N GLY A 64 -11.95 -14.78 -10.08
CA GLY A 64 -12.91 -15.53 -10.89
C GLY A 64 -12.92 -15.08 -12.35
N ALA A 65 -12.79 -13.79 -12.58
CA ALA A 65 -12.75 -13.27 -13.95
C ALA A 65 -11.38 -13.48 -14.58
N ALA A 66 -10.32 -13.45 -13.78
CA ALA A 66 -8.97 -13.57 -14.29
C ALA A 66 -8.64 -14.99 -14.75
N GLY A 67 -9.40 -15.98 -14.31
CA GLY A 67 -9.11 -17.37 -14.63
C GLY A 67 -9.15 -17.68 -16.11
N GLY A 68 -9.87 -16.88 -16.91
CA GLY A 68 -9.95 -17.10 -18.34
C GLY A 68 -9.07 -16.20 -19.17
N MET A 69 -8.22 -15.41 -18.53
CA MET A 69 -7.39 -14.43 -19.23
C MET A 69 -6.04 -15.00 -19.61
N ASP A 70 -5.46 -14.44 -20.66
CA ASP A 70 -4.08 -14.76 -20.98
C ASP A 70 -3.17 -14.10 -19.95
N ARG A 71 -1.91 -14.56 -19.90
CA ARG A 71 -0.99 -14.14 -18.87
C ARG A 71 -0.67 -12.66 -18.96
N SER A 72 -0.51 -12.13 -20.17
CA SER A 72 -0.17 -10.73 -20.34
C SER A 72 -1.25 -9.83 -19.77
N SER A 73 -2.52 -10.14 -20.03
CA SER A 73 -3.62 -9.35 -19.50
C SER A 73 -3.67 -9.42 -17.98
N ALA A 74 -3.47 -10.62 -17.43
CA ALA A 74 -3.46 -10.79 -15.98
C ALA A 74 -2.33 -10.01 -15.34
N ASP A 75 -1.15 -10.01 -15.97
CA ASP A 75 -0.01 -9.25 -15.46
C ASP A 75 -0.30 -7.76 -15.47
N TYR A 76 -0.88 -7.23 -16.53
CA TYR A 76 -1.25 -5.82 -16.59
C TYR A 76 -2.26 -5.47 -15.50
N MET A 77 -3.24 -6.33 -15.27
CA MET A 77 -4.22 -6.10 -14.24
C MET A 77 -3.56 -6.07 -12.86
N GLY A 78 -2.58 -6.95 -12.63
CA GLY A 78 -1.85 -6.95 -11.38
C GLY A 78 -1.08 -5.66 -11.18
N MET A 79 -0.48 -5.13 -12.24
CA MET A 79 0.24 -3.87 -12.16
C MET A 79 -0.70 -2.71 -11.88
N LEU A 80 -1.86 -2.69 -12.52
CA LEU A 80 -2.86 -1.64 -12.26
C LEU A 80 -3.38 -1.74 -10.84
N ALA A 81 -3.51 -2.95 -10.31
CA ALA A 81 -3.95 -3.12 -8.93
C ALA A 81 -2.98 -2.47 -7.95
N THR A 82 -1.67 -2.60 -8.19
CA THR A 82 -0.71 -1.93 -7.32
C THR A 82 -0.81 -0.43 -7.42
N VAL A 83 -1.08 0.10 -8.62
CA VAL A 83 -1.26 1.54 -8.80
C VAL A 83 -2.49 2.02 -8.04
N MET A 84 -3.59 1.27 -8.08
CA MET A 84 -4.79 1.63 -7.33
C MET A 84 -4.50 1.73 -5.84
N ASN A 85 -3.78 0.76 -5.30
CA ASN A 85 -3.45 0.77 -3.88
C ASN A 85 -2.51 1.93 -3.54
N ALA A 86 -1.56 2.22 -4.43
CA ALA A 86 -0.64 3.33 -4.21
C ALA A 86 -1.39 4.66 -4.18
N LEU A 87 -2.38 4.83 -5.07
CA LEU A 87 -3.20 6.04 -5.08
C LEU A 87 -4.04 6.15 -3.81
N ALA A 88 -4.58 5.04 -3.34
CA ALA A 88 -5.35 5.04 -2.10
C ALA A 88 -4.47 5.45 -0.92
N MET A 89 -3.25 4.92 -0.86
CA MET A 89 -2.32 5.27 0.20
C MET A 89 -1.88 6.73 0.08
N GLN A 90 -1.61 7.20 -1.13
CA GLN A 90 -1.26 8.59 -1.34
C GLN A 90 -2.36 9.52 -0.83
N ASN A 91 -3.61 9.20 -1.15
CA ASN A 91 -4.74 10.00 -0.70
C ASN A 91 -4.83 10.01 0.83
N ALA A 92 -4.62 8.85 1.46
CA ALA A 92 -4.66 8.76 2.91
C ALA A 92 -3.54 9.57 3.55
N LEU A 93 -2.35 9.54 2.97
CA LEU A 93 -1.22 10.32 3.48
C LEU A 93 -1.47 11.81 3.34
N GLU A 94 -2.09 12.22 2.24
CA GLU A 94 -2.42 13.64 2.06
C GLU A 94 -3.43 14.10 3.09
N ARG A 95 -4.36 13.23 3.50
CA ARG A 95 -5.29 13.57 4.57
C ARG A 95 -4.59 13.70 5.92
N GLN A 96 -3.39 13.13 6.05
CA GLN A 96 -2.56 13.27 7.25
C GLN A 96 -1.56 14.43 7.11
N ASP A 97 -1.74 15.27 6.08
CA ASP A 97 -0.85 16.40 5.78
C ASP A 97 0.56 15.95 5.41
N ILE A 98 0.69 14.80 4.80
CA ILE A 98 1.97 14.31 4.28
C ILE A 98 1.91 14.44 2.76
N PRO A 99 2.82 15.26 2.17
CA PRO A 99 2.80 15.46 0.73
C PRO A 99 3.28 14.25 -0.08
#